data_878f8de445ba1d6259b1805e6f14e082
#
_entry.id   878f8de445ba1d6259b1805e6f14e082
#
_cell.length_a   1.000
_cell.length_b   1.000
_cell.length_c   1.000
_cell.angle_alpha   90.00
_cell.angle_beta   90.00
_cell.angle_gamma   90.00
#
_symmetry.space_group_name_H-M   'P 1'
#
loop_
_entity.id
_entity.type
_entity.pdbx_description
1 polymer ?
#
loop_
_entity_poly.entity_id
_entity_poly.type
_entity_poly.pdbx_seq_one_letter_code
_entity_poly.pdbx_strand_id
1 'polypeptide(L)'
;MMRQYLEIKKDNPDSILFFRLGDFYEMFADDAKIASKELDLALTSRDHGKHAKPAEEQIPMCGIPYHASDAYIARLISRGYK
;
A
#
# COMPACT_ATOMS: atom_id res chain seq x y z
N MET A 1 -7.26 -11.00 4.92
CA MET A 1 -6.24 -10.27 4.13
C MET A 1 -5.40 -9.33 4.97
N MET A 2 -6.00 -8.40 5.68
CA MET A 2 -5.25 -7.46 6.52
C MET A 2 -4.39 -8.15 7.57
N ARG A 3 -4.89 -9.25 8.12
CA ARG A 3 -4.13 -10.05 9.09
C ARG A 3 -2.83 -10.56 8.50
N GLN A 4 -2.89 -11.10 7.27
CA GLN A 4 -1.69 -11.59 6.59
C GLN A 4 -0.71 -10.44 6.31
N TYR A 5 -1.23 -9.30 5.91
CA TYR A 5 -0.41 -8.12 5.67
C TYR A 5 0.35 -7.72 6.94
N LEU A 6 -0.35 -7.63 8.07
CA LEU A 6 0.25 -7.22 9.33
C LEU A 6 1.28 -8.23 9.83
N GLU A 7 1.04 -9.53 9.63
CA GLU A 7 1.99 -10.57 10.02
C GLU A 7 3.28 -10.47 9.22
N ILE A 8 3.18 -10.28 7.91
CA ILE A 8 4.36 -10.12 7.06
C ILE A 8 5.09 -8.82 7.41
N LYS A 9 4.35 -7.75 7.61
CA LYS A 9 4.93 -6.45 7.95
C LYS A 9 5.71 -6.49 9.26
N LYS A 10 5.22 -7.27 10.22
CA LYS A 10 5.89 -7.45 11.51
C LYS A 10 7.30 -8.00 11.34
N ASP A 11 7.47 -8.91 10.38
CA ASP A 11 8.78 -9.52 10.11
C ASP A 11 9.65 -8.64 9.21
N ASN A 12 9.05 -7.63 8.56
CA ASN A 12 9.76 -6.76 7.61
C ASN A 12 9.37 -5.30 7.83
N PRO A 13 9.59 -4.76 9.04
CA PRO A 13 9.06 -3.42 9.39
C PRO A 13 9.68 -2.29 8.58
N ASP A 14 10.89 -2.48 8.06
CA ASP A 14 11.61 -1.43 7.32
C ASP A 14 11.35 -1.48 5.82
N SER A 15 10.54 -2.45 5.36
CA SER A 15 10.24 -2.63 3.95
C SER A 15 8.85 -2.12 3.62
N ILE A 16 8.67 -1.64 2.40
CA ILE A 16 7.34 -1.33 1.88
C ILE A 16 6.78 -2.63 1.32
N LEU A 17 5.67 -3.08 1.88
CA LEU A 17 5.07 -4.34 1.50
C LEU A 17 4.07 -4.15 0.36
N PHE A 18 4.36 -4.80 -0.76
CA PHE A 18 3.46 -4.87 -1.91
C PHE A 18 2.67 -6.17 -1.81
N PHE A 19 1.39 -6.07 -1.57
CA PHE A 19 0.52 -7.23 -1.41
C PHE A 19 -0.26 -7.44 -2.71
N ARG A 20 -0.02 -8.55 -3.38
CA ARG A 20 -0.65 -8.82 -4.67
C ARG A 20 -2.08 -9.31 -4.51
N LEU A 21 -3.00 -8.61 -5.17
CA LEU A 21 -4.41 -8.97 -5.23
C LEU A 21 -4.86 -8.90 -6.70
N GLY A 22 -4.99 -10.06 -7.34
CA GLY A 22 -5.35 -10.11 -8.75
C GLY A 22 -4.31 -9.42 -9.62
N ASP A 23 -4.72 -8.40 -10.36
CA ASP A 23 -3.86 -7.68 -11.29
C ASP A 23 -3.20 -6.45 -10.66
N PHE A 24 -3.31 -6.29 -9.35
CA PHE A 24 -2.76 -5.14 -8.65
C PHE A 24 -1.88 -5.55 -7.49
N TYR A 25 -0.89 -4.71 -7.19
CA TYR A 25 -0.23 -4.71 -5.91
C TYR A 25 -0.86 -3.62 -5.06
N GLU A 26 -1.19 -3.93 -3.83
CA GLU A 26 -1.80 -2.98 -2.91
C GLU A 26 -0.89 -2.75 -1.71
N MET A 27 -0.89 -1.51 -1.23
CA MET A 27 -0.15 -1.10 -0.04
C MET A 27 -1.14 -0.54 0.96
N PHE A 28 -0.86 -0.76 2.24
CA PHE A 28 -1.77 -0.39 3.31
C PHE A 28 -1.07 0.41 4.39
N ALA A 29 -1.83 1.14 5.18
CA ALA A 29 -1.37 1.86 6.36
C ALA A 29 -0.22 2.82 6.02
N ASP A 30 0.86 2.79 6.78
CA ASP A 30 1.98 3.69 6.58
C ASP A 30 2.68 3.48 5.23
N ASP A 31 2.71 2.23 4.74
CA ASP A 31 3.28 1.94 3.42
C ASP A 31 2.49 2.65 2.32
N ALA A 32 1.16 2.69 2.45
CA ALA A 32 0.31 3.39 1.51
C ALA A 32 0.56 4.89 1.53
N LYS A 33 0.76 5.46 2.71
CA LYS A 33 1.06 6.89 2.85
C LYS A 33 2.39 7.25 2.18
N ILE A 34 3.42 6.44 2.41
CA ILE A 34 4.72 6.64 1.81
C ILE A 34 4.64 6.50 0.29
N ALA A 35 4.03 5.41 -0.18
CA ALA A 35 3.94 5.13 -1.61
C ALA A 35 3.13 6.21 -2.35
N SER A 36 2.02 6.66 -1.78
CA SER A 36 1.20 7.68 -2.42
C SER A 36 1.98 8.98 -2.59
N LYS A 37 2.77 9.35 -1.60
CA LYS A 37 3.59 10.54 -1.65
C LYS A 37 4.74 10.41 -2.64
N GLU A 38 5.47 9.30 -2.59
CA GLU A 38 6.66 9.10 -3.40
C GLU A 38 6.36 8.78 -4.86
N LEU A 39 5.21 8.17 -5.12
CA LEU A 39 4.84 7.71 -6.46
C LEU A 39 3.67 8.50 -7.05
N ASP A 40 3.21 9.55 -6.36
CA ASP A 40 2.07 10.36 -6.79
C ASP A 40 0.81 9.53 -7.03
N LEU A 41 0.58 8.54 -6.16
CA LEU A 41 -0.60 7.68 -6.24
C LEU A 41 -1.74 8.24 -5.39
N ALA A 42 -2.96 8.01 -5.83
CA ALA A 42 -4.13 8.38 -5.04
C ALA A 42 -4.22 7.54 -3.78
N LEU A 43 -4.32 8.19 -2.63
CA LEU A 43 -4.52 7.50 -1.37
C LEU A 43 -6.02 7.35 -1.14
N THR A 44 -6.46 6.13 -0.90
CA THR A 44 -7.86 5.83 -0.66
C THR A 44 -8.01 4.97 0.59
N SER A 45 -9.16 4.39 0.79
CA SER A 45 -9.45 3.54 1.95
C SER A 45 -10.27 2.34 1.49
N ARG A 46 -10.10 1.21 2.18
CA ARG A 46 -10.92 0.03 1.93
C ARG A 46 -12.35 0.23 2.36
N ASP A 47 -12.54 1.06 3.40
CA ASP A 47 -13.85 1.26 4.00
C ASP A 47 -14.54 2.44 3.32
N HIS A 48 -15.41 2.15 2.37
CA HIS A 48 -16.24 3.16 1.75
C HIS A 48 -17.62 2.60 1.45
N GLY A 49 -18.59 3.48 1.22
CA GLY A 49 -19.98 3.12 1.05
C GLY A 49 -20.77 3.30 2.34
N LYS A 50 -21.92 2.62 2.43
CA LYS A 50 -22.87 2.82 3.54
C LYS A 50 -22.32 2.46 4.90
N HIS A 51 -21.43 1.50 4.94
CA HIS A 51 -20.88 0.98 6.19
C HIS A 51 -19.44 1.41 6.41
N ALA A 52 -19.02 2.48 5.74
CA ALA A 52 -17.67 2.99 5.93
C ALA A 52 -17.47 3.47 7.35
N LYS A 53 -16.29 3.15 7.91
CA LYS A 53 -15.90 3.63 9.23
C LYS A 53 -15.58 5.11 9.18
N PRO A 54 -15.59 5.81 10.33
CA PRO A 54 -15.10 7.18 10.37
C PRO A 54 -13.69 7.29 9.79
N ALA A 55 -13.36 8.45 9.24
CA ALA A 55 -12.08 8.66 8.55
C ALA A 55 -10.88 8.26 9.41
N GLU A 56 -10.92 8.55 10.71
CA GLU A 56 -9.83 8.23 11.64
C GLU A 56 -9.66 6.73 11.89
N GLU A 57 -10.69 5.93 11.57
CA GLU A 57 -10.63 4.48 11.75
C GLU A 57 -10.41 3.75 10.43
N GLN A 58 -10.39 4.46 9.31
CA GLN A 58 -10.18 3.86 8.00
C GLN A 58 -8.69 3.60 7.79
N ILE A 59 -8.40 2.44 7.20
CA ILE A 59 -7.03 2.09 6.88
C ILE A 59 -6.70 2.64 5.49
N PRO A 60 -5.75 3.55 5.37
CA PRO A 60 -5.37 4.07 4.07
C PRO A 60 -4.76 2.98 3.18
N MET A 61 -5.03 3.07 1.90
CA MET A 61 -4.47 2.15 0.92
C MET A 61 -4.21 2.83 -0.41
N CYS A 62 -3.29 2.29 -1.17
CA CYS A 62 -3.10 2.66 -2.56
C CYS A 62 -2.68 1.41 -3.33
N GLY A 63 -2.74 1.47 -4.65
CA GLY A 63 -2.41 0.31 -5.45
C GLY A 63 -1.81 0.70 -6.79
N ILE A 64 -1.08 -0.24 -7.37
CA ILE A 64 -0.50 -0.08 -8.70
C ILE A 64 -0.82 -1.32 -9.54
N PRO A 65 -0.97 -1.16 -10.87
CA PRO A 65 -1.13 -2.32 -11.74
C PRO A 65 0.09 -3.23 -11.67
N TYR A 66 -0.15 -4.53 -11.65
CA TYR A 66 0.92 -5.52 -11.60
C TYR A 66 1.94 -5.35 -12.73
N HIS A 67 1.47 -5.11 -13.94
CA HIS A 67 2.35 -4.99 -15.11
C HIS A 67 3.20 -3.71 -15.11
N ALA A 68 2.87 -2.73 -14.27
CA ALA A 68 3.64 -1.49 -14.15
C ALA A 68 4.50 -1.46 -12.89
N SER A 69 4.49 -2.52 -12.09
CA SER A 69 5.14 -2.54 -10.78
C SER A 69 6.64 -2.30 -10.84
N ASP A 70 7.32 -2.81 -11.85
CA ASP A 70 8.78 -2.68 -11.94
C ASP A 70 9.24 -1.21 -11.95
N ALA A 71 8.53 -0.35 -12.67
CA ALA A 71 8.85 1.06 -12.73
C ALA A 71 8.66 1.74 -11.37
N TYR A 72 7.58 1.40 -10.68
CA TYR A 72 7.29 1.96 -9.35
C TYR A 72 8.28 1.46 -8.30
N ILE A 73 8.60 0.17 -8.35
CA ILE A 73 9.58 -0.41 -7.43
C ILE A 73 10.96 0.23 -7.62
N ALA A 74 11.39 0.39 -8.86
CA ALA A 74 12.66 1.03 -9.15
C ALA A 74 12.72 2.46 -8.61
N ARG A 75 11.62 3.19 -8.71
CA ARG A 75 11.52 4.55 -8.19
C ARG A 75 11.67 4.59 -6.67
N LEU A 76 11.01 3.67 -5.97
CA LEU A 76 11.14 3.57 -4.51
C LEU A 76 12.56 3.20 -4.10
N ILE A 77 13.16 2.23 -4.75
CA ILE A 77 14.52 1.81 -4.45
C ILE A 77 15.51 2.96 -4.67
N SER A 78 15.33 3.73 -5.73
CA SER A 78 16.20 4.87 -6.02
C SER A 78 16.13 5.95 -4.94
N ARG A 79 15.06 5.96 -4.15
CA ARG A 79 14.86 6.91 -3.05
C ARG A 79 15.20 6.31 -1.68
N GLY A 80 15.80 5.12 -1.65
CA GLY A 80 16.27 4.49 -0.43
C GLY A 80 15.28 3.57 0.28
N TYR A 81 14.13 3.32 -0.33
CA TYR A 81 13.15 2.38 0.24
C TYR A 81 13.45 0.93 -0.18
N LYS A 82 12.88 0.02 0.58
CA LYS A 82 13.03 -1.41 0.31
C LYS A 82 11.71 -2.07 -0.06
#